data_56f45d352fff13d11bd240c4395e0473
#
_entry.id   56f45d352fff13d11bd240c4395e0473
#
_cell.length_a   1.000
_cell.length_b   1.000
_cell.length_c   1.000
_cell.angle_alpha   90.00
_cell.angle_beta   90.00
_cell.angle_gamma   90.00
#
_symmetry.space_group_name_H-M   'P 1'
#
loop_
_entity.id
_entity.type
_entity.pdbx_description
1 polymer ?
#
loop_
_entity_poly.entity_id
_entity_poly.type
_entity_poly.pdbx_seq_one_letter_code
_entity_poly.pdbx_strand_id
1 'polypeptide(L)'
;MKHTQIQFSAVNFNVKALKNGAEKGYCRICGKYGALTDDHVPPKSCGNKGRTIFSIGENKLIIQNGFHCRTICSNCNNELLGCNLDKEYKRVYDQINNFKKSGLYLPNSILEFNVDIKKFFRSIIAHFFSVSVYDKDLTIQQV
;
A
#
# COMPACT_ATOMS: atom_id res chain seq x y z
N MET A 1 -34.79 11.12 -12.97
CA MET A 1 -33.69 10.28 -12.45
C MET A 1 -33.16 10.94 -11.19
N LYS A 2 -33.34 10.30 -10.03
CA LYS A 2 -32.83 10.84 -8.75
C LYS A 2 -31.31 10.49 -8.67
N HIS A 3 -30.47 11.50 -8.73
CA HIS A 3 -29.06 11.34 -8.43
C HIS A 3 -28.91 11.02 -6.94
N THR A 4 -28.60 9.78 -6.61
CA THR A 4 -28.18 9.40 -5.27
C THR A 4 -26.76 9.93 -5.08
N GLN A 5 -26.63 11.07 -4.40
CA GLN A 5 -25.33 11.50 -3.89
C GLN A 5 -24.91 10.50 -2.82
N ILE A 6 -23.90 9.70 -3.13
CA ILE A 6 -23.19 8.92 -2.13
C ILE A 6 -22.39 9.94 -1.31
N GLN A 7 -22.92 10.34 -0.15
CA GLN A 7 -22.12 11.02 0.85
C GLN A 7 -21.10 10.01 1.39
N PHE A 8 -19.87 10.13 0.95
CA PHE A 8 -18.75 9.59 1.71
C PHE A 8 -18.68 10.37 3.02
N SER A 9 -19.36 9.89 4.06
CA SER A 9 -19.05 10.32 5.42
C SER A 9 -17.56 10.11 5.57
N ALA A 10 -16.84 11.17 5.91
CA ALA A 10 -15.40 11.12 6.15
C ALA A 10 -15.15 10.05 7.21
N VAL A 11 -14.82 8.84 6.79
CA VAL A 11 -14.23 7.84 7.66
C VAL A 11 -12.97 8.51 8.15
N ASN A 12 -12.89 8.81 9.44
CA ASN A 12 -11.68 9.30 10.07
C ASN A 12 -10.62 8.21 9.90
N PHE A 13 -9.95 8.22 8.77
CA PHE A 13 -8.92 7.26 8.41
C PHE A 13 -7.75 7.52 9.35
N ASN A 14 -7.66 6.76 10.43
CA ASN A 14 -6.59 6.91 11.39
C ASN A 14 -5.31 6.25 10.85
N VAL A 15 -4.65 6.94 9.90
CA VAL A 15 -3.36 6.52 9.32
C VAL A 15 -2.32 6.28 10.40
N LYS A 16 -2.41 7.01 11.54
CA LYS A 16 -1.53 6.82 12.70
C LYS A 16 -1.75 5.45 13.36
N ALA A 17 -3.01 4.97 13.43
CA ALA A 17 -3.31 3.65 13.97
C ALA A 17 -2.76 2.52 13.08
N LEU A 18 -2.82 2.66 11.75
CA LEU A 18 -2.20 1.70 10.84
C LEU A 18 -0.68 1.66 10.96
N LYS A 19 -0.04 2.84 11.05
CA LYS A 19 1.41 2.94 11.20
C LYS A 19 1.91 2.34 12.52
N ASN A 20 1.19 2.59 13.60
CA ASN A 20 1.53 2.12 14.95
C ASN A 20 0.72 0.86 15.33
N GLY A 21 0.37 0.02 14.35
CA GLY A 21 -0.39 -1.20 14.57
C GLY A 21 0.20 -2.09 15.68
N ALA A 22 -0.63 -2.98 16.24
CA ALA A 22 -0.23 -3.87 17.32
C ALA A 22 1.00 -4.70 16.93
N GLU A 23 1.86 -5.02 17.91
CA GLU A 23 3.03 -5.89 17.67
C GLU A 23 2.61 -7.32 17.35
N LYS A 24 1.44 -7.75 17.84
CA LYS A 24 0.85 -9.06 17.58
C LYS A 24 -0.60 -8.90 17.15
N GLY A 25 -1.02 -9.71 16.19
CA GLY A 25 -2.38 -9.69 15.65
C GLY A 25 -2.57 -10.70 14.54
N TYR A 26 -3.71 -10.62 13.86
CA TYR A 26 -3.97 -11.42 12.67
C TYR A 26 -3.33 -10.79 11.44
N CYS A 27 -2.50 -11.56 10.74
CA CYS A 27 -1.93 -11.12 9.47
C CYS A 27 -3.04 -10.90 8.43
N ARG A 28 -3.10 -9.74 7.82
CA ARG A 28 -4.15 -9.37 6.85
C ARG A 28 -4.07 -10.13 5.52
N ILE A 29 -2.93 -10.78 5.24
CA ILE A 29 -2.76 -11.59 4.03
C ILE A 29 -3.09 -13.06 4.30
N CYS A 30 -2.48 -13.69 5.30
CA CYS A 30 -2.65 -15.14 5.53
C CYS A 30 -3.61 -15.48 6.67
N GLY A 31 -4.11 -14.52 7.43
CA GLY A 31 -5.03 -14.72 8.55
C GLY A 31 -4.41 -15.35 9.80
N LYS A 32 -3.13 -15.70 9.82
CA LYS A 32 -2.48 -16.30 10.99
C LYS A 32 -2.25 -15.26 12.08
N TYR A 33 -2.52 -15.63 13.33
CA TYR A 33 -2.20 -14.81 14.49
C TYR A 33 -0.71 -14.94 14.84
N GLY A 34 -0.06 -13.81 15.10
CA GLY A 34 1.36 -13.78 15.48
C GLY A 34 1.96 -12.38 15.47
N ALA A 35 3.30 -12.31 15.48
CA ALA A 35 4.00 -11.05 15.36
C ALA A 35 3.75 -10.40 13.99
N LEU A 36 3.48 -9.10 14.00
CA LEU A 36 3.29 -8.28 12.81
C LEU A 36 4.53 -7.42 12.55
N THR A 37 4.80 -7.16 11.28
CA THR A 37 5.97 -6.40 10.81
C THR A 37 5.55 -5.16 10.05
N ASP A 38 6.46 -4.18 9.98
CA ASP A 38 6.25 -2.99 9.17
C ASP A 38 6.42 -3.32 7.68
N ASP A 39 5.35 -3.12 6.92
CA ASP A 39 5.29 -3.28 5.46
C ASP A 39 5.24 -1.91 4.78
N HIS A 40 6.11 -1.68 3.80
CA HIS A 40 6.14 -0.44 3.02
C HIS A 40 5.19 -0.51 1.83
N VAL A 41 4.23 0.42 1.77
CA VAL A 41 3.21 0.48 0.71
C VAL A 41 3.24 1.85 0.02
N PRO A 42 3.65 1.93 -1.25
CA PRO A 42 4.25 0.87 -2.09
C PRO A 42 5.60 0.36 -1.56
N PRO A 43 6.16 -0.71 -2.12
CA PRO A 43 7.42 -1.29 -1.65
C PRO A 43 8.55 -0.25 -1.55
N LYS A 44 9.41 -0.38 -0.53
CA LYS A 44 10.55 0.53 -0.31
C LYS A 44 11.48 0.61 -1.52
N SER A 45 11.63 -0.50 -2.25
CA SER A 45 12.41 -0.58 -3.49
C SER A 45 11.87 0.28 -4.63
N CYS A 46 10.60 0.70 -4.54
CA CYS A 46 9.91 1.55 -5.52
C CYS A 46 9.87 3.03 -5.10
N GLY A 47 10.89 3.50 -4.40
CA GLY A 47 11.05 4.91 -4.04
C GLY A 47 10.32 5.35 -2.77
N ASN A 48 9.63 4.46 -2.07
CA ASN A 48 8.95 4.76 -0.80
C ASN A 48 9.96 4.83 0.37
N LYS A 49 10.87 5.81 0.31
CA LYS A 49 11.95 6.01 1.30
C LYS A 49 11.95 7.41 1.89
N GLY A 50 11.24 8.33 1.24
CA GLY A 50 11.28 9.74 1.56
C GLY A 50 10.27 10.15 2.62
N ARG A 51 10.30 11.43 2.96
CA ARG A 51 9.28 12.07 3.77
C ARG A 51 7.98 12.14 2.95
N THR A 52 6.90 11.62 3.52
CA THR A 52 5.56 11.68 2.94
C THR A 52 4.66 12.53 3.84
N ILE A 53 3.90 13.44 3.24
CA ILE A 53 2.95 14.29 3.95
C ILE A 53 1.55 13.90 3.49
N PHE A 54 0.72 13.44 4.42
CA PHE A 54 -0.69 13.24 4.19
C PHE A 54 -1.47 14.40 4.79
N SER A 55 -2.33 15.02 3.99
CA SER A 55 -3.27 16.05 4.46
C SER A 55 -4.68 15.49 4.44
N ILE A 56 -5.33 15.50 5.60
CA ILE A 56 -6.73 15.09 5.77
C ILE A 56 -7.46 16.27 6.41
N GLY A 57 -8.17 17.06 5.61
CA GLY A 57 -8.70 18.35 6.05
C GLY A 57 -7.55 19.27 6.49
N GLU A 58 -7.66 19.85 7.69
CA GLU A 58 -6.62 20.72 8.26
C GLU A 58 -5.46 19.95 8.92
N ASN A 59 -5.63 18.66 9.16
CA ASN A 59 -4.63 17.83 9.80
C ASN A 59 -3.55 17.37 8.82
N LYS A 60 -2.28 17.50 9.25
CA LYS A 60 -1.12 17.01 8.49
C LYS A 60 -0.43 15.89 9.25
N LEU A 61 -0.31 14.74 8.62
CA LEU A 61 0.49 13.63 9.13
C LEU A 61 1.80 13.57 8.33
N ILE A 62 2.92 13.68 9.03
CA ILE A 62 4.25 13.56 8.44
C ILE A 62 4.82 12.18 8.76
N ILE A 63 5.14 11.42 7.73
CA ILE A 63 5.75 10.10 7.85
C ILE A 63 7.17 10.19 7.31
N GLN A 64 8.14 9.84 8.16
CA GLN A 64 9.55 9.72 7.77
C GLN A 64 9.79 8.31 7.19
N ASN A 65 10.75 8.18 6.29
CA ASN A 65 11.20 6.91 5.71
C ASN A 65 10.14 6.15 4.88
N GLY A 66 9.18 6.88 4.29
CA GLY A 66 8.13 6.30 3.48
C GLY A 66 6.93 5.79 4.29
N PHE A 67 5.80 5.59 3.61
CA PHE A 67 4.60 5.07 4.24
C PHE A 67 4.74 3.57 4.48
N HIS A 68 4.49 3.15 5.72
CA HIS A 68 4.52 1.75 6.13
C HIS A 68 3.43 1.47 7.17
N CYS A 69 2.96 0.23 7.20
CA CYS A 69 1.91 -0.24 8.09
C CYS A 69 2.34 -1.53 8.80
N ARG A 70 1.95 -1.71 10.07
CA ARG A 70 2.20 -2.94 10.82
C ARG A 70 0.94 -3.80 10.85
N THR A 71 0.74 -4.58 9.79
CA THR A 71 -0.52 -5.32 9.55
C THR A 71 -0.32 -6.73 9.03
N ILE A 72 0.90 -7.11 8.66
CA ILE A 72 1.20 -8.42 8.09
C ILE A 72 2.39 -9.09 8.79
N CYS A 73 2.40 -10.43 8.78
CA CYS A 73 3.49 -11.18 9.41
C CYS A 73 4.76 -11.20 8.55
N SER A 74 5.90 -11.52 9.18
CA SER A 74 7.21 -11.56 8.53
C SER A 74 7.24 -12.47 7.30
N ASN A 75 6.59 -13.64 7.35
CA ASN A 75 6.55 -14.54 6.20
C ASN A 75 5.81 -13.92 4.99
N CYS A 76 4.68 -13.26 5.21
CA CYS A 76 3.98 -12.57 4.11
C CYS A 76 4.76 -11.36 3.62
N ASN A 77 5.37 -10.58 4.51
CA ASN A 77 6.14 -9.41 4.14
C ASN A 77 7.43 -9.77 3.39
N ASN A 78 8.25 -10.66 3.94
CA ASN A 78 9.57 -10.94 3.38
C ASN A 78 9.52 -11.98 2.25
N GLU A 79 8.86 -13.13 2.48
CA GLU A 79 8.92 -14.24 1.53
C GLU A 79 7.90 -14.06 0.39
N LEU A 80 6.63 -13.81 0.73
CA LEU A 80 5.59 -13.70 -0.29
C LEU A 80 5.74 -12.41 -1.09
N LEU A 81 5.81 -11.25 -0.43
CA LEU A 81 5.96 -9.96 -1.09
C LEU A 81 7.41 -9.73 -1.51
N GLY A 82 8.32 -9.50 -0.58
CA GLY A 82 9.67 -9.03 -0.85
C GLY A 82 10.49 -9.95 -1.76
N CYS A 83 10.49 -11.27 -1.51
CA CYS A 83 11.25 -12.22 -2.33
C CYS A 83 10.59 -12.62 -3.63
N ASN A 84 9.28 -12.47 -3.77
CA ASN A 84 8.53 -12.98 -4.91
C ASN A 84 7.73 -11.90 -5.65
N LEU A 85 6.63 -11.40 -5.05
CA LEU A 85 5.66 -10.57 -5.77
C LEU A 85 6.17 -9.15 -6.05
N ASP A 86 6.85 -8.52 -5.11
CA ASP A 86 7.33 -7.15 -5.23
C ASP A 86 8.45 -6.97 -6.24
N LYS A 87 9.10 -8.05 -6.64
CA LYS A 87 10.07 -8.02 -7.74
C LYS A 87 9.40 -7.62 -9.05
N GLU A 88 8.18 -8.12 -9.31
CA GLU A 88 7.44 -7.74 -10.51
C GLU A 88 6.86 -6.32 -10.40
N TYR A 89 6.42 -5.92 -9.21
CA TYR A 89 6.02 -4.54 -8.96
C TYR A 89 7.18 -3.58 -9.26
N LYS A 90 8.36 -3.90 -8.74
CA LYS A 90 9.58 -3.12 -9.01
C LYS A 90 9.95 -3.10 -10.50
N ARG A 91 9.80 -4.22 -11.21
CA ARG A 91 10.08 -4.29 -12.66
C ARG A 91 9.22 -3.29 -13.45
N VAL A 92 7.92 -3.22 -13.17
CA VAL A 92 7.03 -2.22 -13.78
C VAL A 92 7.43 -0.80 -13.39
N TYR A 93 7.70 -0.59 -12.10
CA TYR A 93 8.14 0.71 -11.59
C TYR A 93 9.41 1.21 -12.29
N ASP A 94 10.41 0.35 -12.45
CA ASP A 94 11.68 0.70 -13.11
C ASP A 94 11.47 1.02 -14.59
N GLN A 95 10.63 0.25 -15.31
CA GLN A 95 10.31 0.51 -16.73
C GLN A 95 9.63 1.87 -16.90
N ILE A 96 8.65 2.20 -16.04
CA ILE A 96 7.99 3.52 -16.04
C ILE A 96 9.01 4.65 -15.77
N ASN A 97 9.88 4.47 -14.77
CA ASN A 97 10.87 5.49 -14.43
C ASN A 97 11.93 5.67 -15.51
N ASN A 98 12.36 4.60 -16.15
CA ASN A 98 13.29 4.68 -17.26
C ASN A 98 12.66 5.41 -18.46
N PHE A 99 11.39 5.13 -18.76
CA PHE A 99 10.64 5.86 -19.78
C PHE A 99 10.55 7.36 -19.44
N LYS A 100 10.16 7.69 -18.20
CA LYS A 100 10.10 9.10 -17.76
C LYS A 100 11.45 9.82 -17.88
N LYS A 101 12.54 9.14 -17.52
CA LYS A 101 13.90 9.71 -17.59
C LYS A 101 14.42 9.87 -19.01
N SER A 102 13.93 9.10 -19.96
CA SER A 102 14.33 9.20 -21.36
C SER A 102 13.90 10.51 -22.02
N GLY A 103 12.95 11.24 -21.42
CA GLY A 103 12.39 12.46 -22.01
C GLY A 103 11.57 12.25 -23.26
N LEU A 104 11.32 10.99 -23.65
CA LEU A 104 10.50 10.67 -24.84
C LEU A 104 9.05 11.05 -24.56
N TYR A 105 8.48 11.81 -25.49
CA TYR A 105 7.05 12.09 -25.51
C TYR A 105 6.44 11.32 -26.70
N LEU A 106 5.59 10.36 -26.38
CA LEU A 106 4.92 9.50 -27.35
C LEU A 106 3.39 9.72 -27.26
N PRO A 107 2.86 10.77 -27.91
CA PRO A 107 1.42 11.01 -27.87
C PRO A 107 0.68 9.84 -28.55
N ASN A 108 -0.41 9.41 -27.91
CA ASN A 108 -1.29 8.34 -28.41
C ASN A 108 -0.61 6.98 -28.63
N SER A 109 0.50 6.71 -27.94
CA SER A 109 1.21 5.44 -28.03
C SER A 109 0.85 4.51 -26.89
N ILE A 110 0.79 3.22 -27.18
CA ILE A 110 0.64 2.16 -26.17
C ILE A 110 2.04 1.82 -25.65
N LEU A 111 2.21 1.83 -24.33
CA LEU A 111 3.42 1.36 -23.68
C LEU A 111 3.23 -0.10 -23.26
N GLU A 112 4.11 -0.95 -23.74
CA GLU A 112 4.15 -2.35 -23.35
C GLU A 112 5.18 -2.56 -22.25
N PHE A 113 4.81 -3.34 -21.20
CA PHE A 113 5.67 -3.68 -20.10
C PHE A 113 6.00 -5.17 -20.11
N ASN A 114 7.27 -5.50 -19.98
CA ASN A 114 7.69 -6.88 -19.76
C ASN A 114 7.52 -7.23 -18.27
N VAL A 115 6.46 -7.97 -17.93
CA VAL A 115 6.10 -8.30 -16.57
C VAL A 115 5.31 -9.60 -16.47
N ASP A 116 5.49 -10.36 -15.39
CA ASP A 116 4.54 -11.40 -14.98
C ASP A 116 3.29 -10.70 -14.41
N ILE A 117 2.27 -10.56 -15.26
CA ILE A 117 1.04 -9.82 -14.94
C ILE A 117 0.33 -10.41 -13.71
N LYS A 118 0.37 -11.74 -13.52
CA LYS A 118 -0.28 -12.40 -12.38
C LYS A 118 0.42 -12.03 -11.07
N LYS A 119 1.74 -12.07 -11.05
CA LYS A 119 2.52 -11.68 -9.86
C LYS A 119 2.37 -10.20 -9.56
N PHE A 120 2.40 -9.35 -10.59
CA PHE A 120 2.21 -7.90 -10.45
C PHE A 120 0.87 -7.57 -9.80
N PHE A 121 -0.25 -8.10 -10.31
CA PHE A 121 -1.57 -7.87 -9.71
C PHE A 121 -1.69 -8.46 -8.30
N ARG A 122 -1.10 -9.64 -8.05
CA ARG A 122 -1.10 -10.21 -6.69
C ARG A 122 -0.33 -9.35 -5.70
N SER A 123 0.78 -8.72 -6.10
CA SER A 123 1.48 -7.74 -5.27
C SER A 123 0.57 -6.54 -4.94
N ILE A 124 -0.07 -5.94 -5.94
CA ILE A 124 -1.00 -4.82 -5.75
C ILE A 124 -2.12 -5.19 -4.77
N ILE A 125 -2.79 -6.33 -5.01
CA ILE A 125 -3.91 -6.78 -4.16
C ILE A 125 -3.44 -7.02 -2.72
N ALA A 126 -2.27 -7.65 -2.52
CA ALA A 126 -1.72 -7.90 -1.20
C ALA A 126 -1.42 -6.60 -0.44
N HIS A 127 -0.87 -5.59 -1.12
CA HIS A 127 -0.65 -4.26 -0.54
C HIS A 127 -1.98 -3.54 -0.23
N PHE A 128 -3.01 -3.69 -1.06
CA PHE A 128 -4.34 -3.19 -0.73
C PHE A 128 -4.88 -3.83 0.56
N PHE A 129 -4.74 -5.14 0.73
CA PHE A 129 -5.14 -5.80 1.98
C PHE A 129 -4.33 -5.29 3.19
N SER A 130 -3.04 -5.06 3.02
CA SER A 130 -2.20 -4.58 4.12
C SER A 130 -2.61 -3.21 4.64
N VAL A 131 -3.12 -2.31 3.78
CA VAL A 131 -3.53 -0.94 4.15
C VAL A 131 -5.03 -0.76 4.32
N SER A 132 -5.86 -1.76 3.97
CA SER A 132 -7.32 -1.63 4.08
C SER A 132 -7.75 -1.48 5.53
N VAL A 133 -8.69 -0.56 5.77
CA VAL A 133 -9.37 -0.44 7.07
C VAL A 133 -10.58 -1.34 7.04
N TYR A 134 -10.64 -2.32 7.95
CA TYR A 134 -11.81 -3.17 8.15
C TYR A 134 -12.69 -2.58 9.24
N ASP A 135 -14.01 -2.82 9.17
CA ASP A 135 -14.98 -2.35 10.18
C ASP A 135 -14.61 -2.76 11.61
N LYS A 136 -13.91 -3.88 11.78
CA LYS A 136 -13.39 -4.32 13.07
C LYS A 136 -12.34 -3.37 13.66
N ASP A 137 -11.61 -2.65 12.81
CA ASP A 137 -10.65 -1.63 13.26
C ASP A 137 -11.37 -0.35 13.72
N LEU A 138 -12.61 -0.13 13.25
CA LEU A 138 -13.46 0.99 13.65
C LEU A 138 -14.22 0.72 14.96
N THR A 139 -14.56 -0.55 15.25
CA THR A 139 -15.36 -0.92 16.44
C THR A 139 -14.54 -0.84 17.73
N ILE A 140 -13.23 -0.92 17.67
CA ILE A 140 -12.34 -0.79 18.85
C ILE A 140 -12.24 0.66 19.36
N GLN A 141 -12.72 1.65 18.57
CA GLN A 141 -12.67 3.07 18.95
C GLN A 141 -13.98 3.60 19.56
N GLN A 142 -15.01 2.76 19.72
CA GLN A 142 -16.32 3.15 20.27
C GLN A 142 -16.58 2.61 21.70
N VAL A 143 -15.56 2.06 22.37
CA VAL A 143 -15.69 1.60 23.79
C VAL A 143 -14.84 2.47 24.69
#